data_41784eff7da1b2c517adfddfb62b7898
#
_entry.id   41784eff7da1b2c517adfddfb62b7898
#
_cell.length_a   1.000
_cell.length_b   1.000
_cell.length_c   1.000
_cell.angle_alpha   90.00
_cell.angle_beta   90.00
_cell.angle_gamma   90.00
#
_symmetry.space_group_name_H-M   'P 1'
#
loop_
_entity.id
_entity.type
_entity.pdbx_description
1 polymer ?
#
loop_
_entity_poly.entity_id
_entity_poly.type
_entity_poly.pdbx_seq_one_letter_code
_entity_poly.pdbx_strand_id
1 'polypeptide(L)'
;MAFTKCWLAYPEIRGCHCDAISLHTELTGETIDRAKAELAEGFKGLYGAALTEGDDITLALDMALDPEGYRLKAADGHCTIEGGSEVGVLYGVFALLRNLQTAGKAWAQFTADEEKASSNRLRMLNHWDNMDGSIERGYSGDSFFFKDSEILIDVPRLTAYARMLASVGINGITINNVNVKDAASWLITDRYFGALQEYLKIFTPYGVKLYLSINFAAPMELGGMDSADPCDPAVAKWWADKAQEVWANLPGLGGFLVKADSEGRPGPFTYGRNQADGANMLADAVAPCGGHIVWRCFVYNCQQDWRNTKIDRARAGYDYFMPLDGTFRDNVTLQIKNGPMDFQVREPVSPLIGGLQHT
;
A
#
# COMPACT_ATOMS: atom_id res chain seq x y z
N MET A 1 2.85 -21.54 -13.54
CA MET A 1 2.14 -20.69 -14.53
C MET A 1 3.06 -19.55 -14.93
N ALA A 2 3.15 -19.22 -16.21
CA ALA A 2 3.84 -17.99 -16.62
C ALA A 2 3.00 -16.80 -16.16
N PHE A 3 3.60 -15.88 -15.40
CA PHE A 3 2.90 -14.66 -14.98
C PHE A 3 2.71 -13.73 -16.17
N THR A 4 1.51 -13.19 -16.32
CA THR A 4 1.24 -12.18 -17.33
C THR A 4 2.01 -10.92 -16.97
N LYS A 5 2.88 -10.44 -17.88
CA LYS A 5 3.65 -9.21 -17.67
C LYS A 5 2.79 -7.94 -17.73
N CYS A 6 1.52 -8.07 -18.12
CA CYS A 6 0.59 -6.95 -18.31
C CYS A 6 1.20 -5.88 -19.21
N TRP A 7 1.12 -4.60 -18.80
CA TRP A 7 1.72 -3.46 -19.51
C TRP A 7 3.25 -3.38 -19.41
N LEU A 8 3.88 -4.24 -18.63
CA LEU A 8 5.33 -4.35 -18.47
C LEU A 8 5.93 -5.43 -19.39
N ALA A 9 5.21 -5.80 -20.46
CA ALA A 9 5.69 -6.77 -21.44
C ALA A 9 6.71 -6.18 -22.43
N TYR A 10 6.71 -4.85 -22.63
CA TYR A 10 7.62 -4.11 -23.51
C TYR A 10 7.73 -4.72 -24.92
N PRO A 11 6.63 -4.79 -25.69
CA PRO A 11 6.66 -5.32 -27.04
C PRO A 11 7.52 -4.41 -27.95
N GLU A 12 8.22 -5.03 -28.89
CA GLU A 12 9.08 -4.32 -29.85
C GLU A 12 8.33 -3.22 -30.61
N ILE A 13 8.92 -2.04 -30.68
CA ILE A 13 8.45 -0.93 -31.51
C ILE A 13 8.91 -1.16 -32.93
N ARG A 14 7.97 -1.48 -33.83
CA ARG A 14 8.27 -1.86 -35.20
C ARG A 14 9.08 -0.78 -35.97
N GLY A 15 10.16 -1.20 -36.56
CA GLY A 15 11.04 -0.31 -37.36
C GLY A 15 11.95 0.59 -36.51
N CYS A 16 11.98 0.37 -35.20
CA CYS A 16 12.84 1.10 -34.28
C CYS A 16 13.80 0.09 -33.62
N HIS A 17 15.02 0.04 -34.11
CA HIS A 17 16.08 -0.81 -33.52
C HIS A 17 17.22 0.07 -33.04
N CYS A 18 17.83 -0.32 -31.93
CA CYS A 18 19.03 0.29 -31.39
C CYS A 18 19.90 -0.81 -30.78
N ASP A 19 21.20 -0.84 -31.09
CA ASP A 19 22.09 -1.90 -30.61
C ASP A 19 22.38 -1.78 -29.11
N ALA A 20 22.57 -0.56 -28.63
CA ALA A 20 22.85 -0.27 -27.23
C ALA A 20 22.29 1.10 -26.81
N ILE A 21 21.96 1.20 -25.54
CA ILE A 21 21.66 2.45 -24.82
C ILE A 21 22.56 2.47 -23.60
N SER A 22 23.15 3.61 -23.31
CA SER A 22 24.05 3.74 -22.19
C SER A 22 23.37 4.40 -20.97
N LEU A 23 23.84 4.04 -19.79
CA LEU A 23 23.32 4.52 -18.50
C LEU A 23 24.46 5.04 -17.63
N HIS A 24 24.29 6.25 -17.11
CA HIS A 24 25.11 6.83 -16.06
C HIS A 24 24.33 6.98 -14.75
N THR A 25 24.90 6.56 -13.66
CA THR A 25 24.41 6.89 -12.30
C THR A 25 25.46 6.58 -11.24
N GLU A 26 25.61 7.48 -10.31
CA GLU A 26 26.39 7.25 -9.08
C GLU A 26 25.55 6.67 -7.93
N LEU A 27 24.23 6.56 -8.15
CA LEU A 27 23.30 6.04 -7.15
C LEU A 27 23.48 4.53 -6.99
N THR A 28 23.34 4.08 -5.74
CA THR A 28 23.44 2.68 -5.33
C THR A 28 22.27 2.32 -4.43
N GLY A 29 21.97 1.04 -4.26
CA GLY A 29 20.92 0.55 -3.39
C GLY A 29 19.94 -0.33 -4.17
N GLU A 30 19.17 -1.13 -3.41
CA GLU A 30 18.29 -2.15 -4.01
C GLU A 30 17.21 -1.54 -4.93
N THR A 31 16.66 -0.37 -4.58
CA THR A 31 15.67 0.33 -5.42
C THR A 31 16.29 0.79 -6.74
N ILE A 32 17.52 1.30 -6.70
CA ILE A 32 18.25 1.71 -7.90
C ILE A 32 18.61 0.49 -8.75
N ASP A 33 18.95 -0.63 -8.14
CA ASP A 33 19.19 -1.88 -8.87
C ASP A 33 17.91 -2.36 -9.59
N ARG A 34 16.72 -2.17 -8.98
CA ARG A 34 15.44 -2.42 -9.64
C ARG A 34 15.24 -1.47 -10.82
N ALA A 35 15.55 -0.18 -10.66
CA ALA A 35 15.45 0.81 -11.73
C ALA A 35 16.37 0.47 -12.93
N LYS A 36 17.62 0.09 -12.66
CA LYS A 36 18.58 -0.37 -13.70
C LYS A 36 18.09 -1.62 -14.41
N ALA A 37 17.61 -2.62 -13.67
CA ALA A 37 17.06 -3.85 -14.22
C ALA A 37 15.83 -3.60 -15.10
N GLU A 38 14.98 -2.65 -14.69
CA GLU A 38 13.78 -2.28 -15.44
C GLU A 38 14.14 -1.57 -16.75
N LEU A 39 15.11 -0.65 -16.75
CA LEU A 39 15.64 -0.04 -17.96
C LEU A 39 16.19 -1.10 -18.92
N ALA A 40 17.01 -2.02 -18.41
CA ALA A 40 17.59 -3.09 -19.23
C ALA A 40 16.52 -3.97 -19.88
N GLU A 41 15.50 -4.40 -19.12
CA GLU A 41 14.38 -5.19 -19.65
C GLU A 41 13.55 -4.38 -20.66
N GLY A 42 13.26 -3.12 -20.33
CA GLY A 42 12.44 -2.23 -21.15
C GLY A 42 13.09 -1.93 -22.50
N PHE A 43 14.35 -1.49 -22.53
CA PHE A 43 15.05 -1.17 -23.76
C PHE A 43 15.34 -2.40 -24.61
N LYS A 44 15.64 -3.54 -23.98
CA LYS A 44 15.75 -4.82 -24.68
C LYS A 44 14.44 -5.20 -25.35
N GLY A 45 13.31 -5.01 -24.67
CA GLY A 45 11.99 -5.34 -25.23
C GLY A 45 11.58 -4.38 -26.35
N LEU A 46 11.66 -3.07 -26.11
CA LEU A 46 11.17 -2.04 -27.02
C LEU A 46 12.04 -1.88 -28.29
N TYR A 47 13.35 -1.97 -28.15
CA TYR A 47 14.32 -1.62 -29.21
C TYR A 47 15.33 -2.73 -29.53
N GLY A 48 15.35 -3.85 -28.82
CA GLY A 48 16.40 -4.86 -28.91
C GLY A 48 17.73 -4.43 -28.27
N ALA A 49 17.77 -3.26 -27.61
CA ALA A 49 18.99 -2.62 -27.14
C ALA A 49 19.55 -3.30 -25.87
N ALA A 50 20.88 -3.44 -25.82
CA ALA A 50 21.58 -3.75 -24.58
C ALA A 50 21.80 -2.48 -23.75
N LEU A 51 21.72 -2.59 -22.41
CA LEU A 51 22.09 -1.50 -21.51
C LEU A 51 23.60 -1.56 -21.25
N THR A 52 24.31 -0.46 -21.45
CA THR A 52 25.77 -0.33 -21.30
C THR A 52 26.11 0.87 -20.39
N GLU A 53 27.38 1.06 -20.05
CA GLU A 53 27.83 2.27 -19.33
C GLU A 53 27.98 3.44 -20.32
N GLY A 54 27.56 4.65 -19.91
CA GLY A 54 27.65 5.89 -20.66
C GLY A 54 26.48 6.83 -20.38
N ASP A 55 26.29 7.89 -21.15
CA ASP A 55 25.53 9.08 -20.80
C ASP A 55 24.19 9.27 -21.55
N ASP A 56 23.69 8.27 -22.27
CA ASP A 56 22.38 8.41 -22.96
C ASP A 56 21.24 8.57 -21.96
N ILE A 57 21.33 7.88 -20.81
CA ILE A 57 20.39 8.02 -19.70
C ILE A 57 21.15 8.36 -18.43
N THR A 58 20.70 9.37 -17.71
CA THR A 58 21.24 9.72 -16.39
C THR A 58 20.18 9.55 -15.32
N LEU A 59 20.50 8.83 -14.23
CA LEU A 59 19.66 8.76 -13.02
C LEU A 59 20.32 9.55 -11.89
N ALA A 60 19.57 10.48 -11.29
CA ALA A 60 20.04 11.36 -10.23
C ALA A 60 18.97 11.60 -9.16
N LEU A 61 19.35 12.19 -8.03
CA LEU A 61 18.43 12.70 -7.01
C LEU A 61 18.37 14.23 -7.10
N ASP A 62 17.16 14.76 -6.96
CA ASP A 62 16.90 16.17 -6.70
C ASP A 62 16.02 16.27 -5.44
N MET A 63 16.63 16.57 -4.30
CA MET A 63 15.96 16.65 -2.99
C MET A 63 14.95 17.81 -2.89
N ALA A 64 14.83 18.66 -3.91
CA ALA A 64 13.79 19.67 -3.99
C ALA A 64 12.45 19.11 -4.49
N LEU A 65 12.46 17.92 -5.10
CA LEU A 65 11.24 17.23 -5.53
C LEU A 65 10.53 16.55 -4.35
N ASP A 66 9.25 16.25 -4.53
CA ASP A 66 8.52 15.36 -3.61
C ASP A 66 9.27 14.02 -3.50
N PRO A 67 9.38 13.39 -2.31
CA PRO A 67 10.10 12.12 -2.15
C PRO A 67 9.70 11.01 -3.11
N GLU A 68 8.44 10.96 -3.53
CA GLU A 68 7.94 10.01 -4.53
C GLU A 68 7.69 10.67 -5.90
N GLY A 69 8.12 11.92 -6.06
CA GLY A 69 8.07 12.66 -7.31
C GLY A 69 9.29 12.39 -8.19
N TYR A 70 9.13 12.67 -9.47
CA TYR A 70 10.21 12.62 -10.43
C TYR A 70 10.11 13.76 -11.46
N ARG A 71 11.26 14.11 -12.04
CA ARG A 71 11.41 14.92 -13.25
C ARG A 71 12.05 14.10 -14.33
N LEU A 72 11.46 14.10 -15.54
CA LEU A 72 11.92 13.37 -16.69
C LEU A 72 12.09 14.34 -17.85
N LYS A 73 13.32 14.46 -18.37
CA LYS A 73 13.65 15.25 -19.54
C LYS A 73 14.35 14.39 -20.57
N ALA A 74 13.83 14.38 -21.79
CA ALA A 74 14.41 13.61 -22.90
C ALA A 74 14.38 14.43 -24.18
N ALA A 75 15.51 14.48 -24.87
CA ALA A 75 15.67 15.08 -26.21
C ALA A 75 16.94 14.53 -26.90
N ASP A 76 16.91 14.44 -28.22
CA ASP A 76 18.07 14.14 -29.05
C ASP A 76 18.87 12.88 -28.64
N GLY A 77 18.17 11.85 -28.20
CA GLY A 77 18.79 10.59 -27.76
C GLY A 77 19.38 10.62 -26.35
N HIS A 78 19.11 11.65 -25.57
CA HIS A 78 19.51 11.76 -24.17
C HIS A 78 18.30 11.88 -23.25
N CYS A 79 18.40 11.31 -22.03
CA CYS A 79 17.36 11.38 -21.01
C CYS A 79 17.96 11.58 -19.62
N THR A 80 17.39 12.50 -18.86
CA THR A 80 17.68 12.63 -17.43
C THR A 80 16.43 12.33 -16.63
N ILE A 81 16.57 11.47 -15.63
CA ILE A 81 15.54 11.14 -14.65
C ILE A 81 16.06 11.55 -13.27
N GLU A 82 15.41 12.53 -12.66
CA GLU A 82 15.70 13.01 -11.32
C GLU A 82 14.53 12.61 -10.42
N GLY A 83 14.80 11.96 -9.29
CA GLY A 83 13.80 11.61 -8.28
C GLY A 83 14.01 12.37 -6.99
N GLY A 84 12.94 12.65 -6.23
CA GLY A 84 13.06 13.20 -4.87
C GLY A 84 13.62 12.17 -3.88
N SER A 85 13.59 10.89 -4.26
CA SER A 85 14.22 9.75 -3.59
C SER A 85 14.52 8.66 -4.61
N GLU A 86 15.14 7.55 -4.18
CA GLU A 86 15.35 6.37 -5.05
C GLU A 86 14.04 5.82 -5.60
N VAL A 87 12.94 5.89 -4.84
CA VAL A 87 11.60 5.48 -5.29
C VAL A 87 11.08 6.42 -6.39
N GLY A 88 11.31 7.73 -6.26
CA GLY A 88 11.01 8.71 -7.30
C GLY A 88 11.77 8.42 -8.60
N VAL A 89 13.05 8.04 -8.51
CA VAL A 89 13.84 7.60 -9.68
C VAL A 89 13.22 6.37 -10.33
N LEU A 90 12.83 5.36 -9.55
CA LEU A 90 12.18 4.15 -10.06
C LEU A 90 10.84 4.48 -10.76
N TYR A 91 10.04 5.38 -10.20
CA TYR A 91 8.80 5.83 -10.84
C TYR A 91 9.07 6.59 -12.15
N GLY A 92 10.12 7.39 -12.20
CA GLY A 92 10.57 8.06 -13.42
C GLY A 92 11.00 7.07 -14.49
N VAL A 93 11.68 5.99 -14.13
CA VAL A 93 12.04 4.90 -15.06
C VAL A 93 10.80 4.22 -15.64
N PHE A 94 9.82 3.86 -14.81
CA PHE A 94 8.55 3.31 -15.30
C PHE A 94 7.81 4.32 -16.22
N ALA A 95 7.86 5.61 -15.89
CA ALA A 95 7.27 6.65 -16.71
C ALA A 95 7.96 6.75 -18.07
N LEU A 96 9.29 6.75 -18.12
CA LEU A 96 10.06 6.74 -19.38
C LEU A 96 9.63 5.57 -20.26
N LEU A 97 9.66 4.34 -19.74
CA LEU A 97 9.36 3.14 -20.51
C LEU A 97 7.91 3.13 -21.01
N ARG A 98 6.95 3.57 -20.20
CA ARG A 98 5.55 3.75 -20.61
C ARG A 98 5.42 4.78 -21.71
N ASN A 99 6.10 5.93 -21.59
CA ASN A 99 6.05 6.99 -22.58
C ASN A 99 6.66 6.56 -23.92
N LEU A 100 7.78 5.82 -23.90
CA LEU A 100 8.39 5.23 -25.08
C LEU A 100 7.45 4.24 -25.77
N GLN A 101 6.86 3.32 -25.01
CA GLN A 101 5.94 2.32 -25.53
C GLN A 101 4.70 2.96 -26.16
N THR A 102 4.15 4.00 -25.55
CA THR A 102 2.97 4.71 -26.08
C THR A 102 3.28 5.64 -27.24
N ALA A 103 4.47 6.26 -27.25
CA ALA A 103 4.89 7.11 -28.34
C ALA A 103 5.18 6.31 -29.64
N GLY A 104 5.69 5.08 -29.50
CA GLY A 104 6.01 4.23 -30.63
C GLY A 104 7.08 4.82 -31.58
N LYS A 105 8.04 5.57 -31.03
CA LYS A 105 9.10 6.28 -31.80
C LYS A 105 10.47 5.68 -31.55
N ALA A 106 11.39 5.94 -32.46
CA ALA A 106 12.81 5.66 -32.26
C ALA A 106 13.35 6.49 -31.07
N TRP A 107 14.31 5.93 -30.34
CA TRP A 107 14.90 6.56 -29.15
C TRP A 107 15.38 8.00 -29.44
N ALA A 108 16.16 8.21 -30.51
CA ALA A 108 16.67 9.52 -30.88
C ALA A 108 15.60 10.57 -31.25
N GLN A 109 14.35 10.14 -31.47
CA GLN A 109 13.21 11.01 -31.80
C GLN A 109 12.26 11.22 -30.63
N PHE A 110 12.53 10.54 -29.51
CA PHE A 110 11.70 10.66 -28.33
C PHE A 110 12.03 11.95 -27.59
N THR A 111 10.99 12.68 -27.19
CA THR A 111 11.10 13.89 -26.37
C THR A 111 10.12 13.85 -25.23
N ALA A 112 10.55 14.30 -24.06
CA ALA A 112 9.72 14.48 -22.87
C ALA A 112 10.25 15.63 -22.03
N ASP A 113 9.35 16.36 -21.36
CA ASP A 113 9.67 17.34 -20.32
C ASP A 113 8.49 17.31 -19.34
N GLU A 114 8.64 16.53 -18.28
CA GLU A 114 7.57 16.39 -17.29
C GLU A 114 8.14 16.31 -15.87
N GLU A 115 7.41 16.90 -14.94
CA GLU A 115 7.61 16.76 -13.51
C GLU A 115 6.30 16.28 -12.90
N LYS A 116 6.35 15.19 -12.13
CA LYS A 116 5.15 14.57 -11.54
C LYS A 116 5.41 14.13 -10.12
N ALA A 117 4.41 14.40 -9.29
CA ALA A 117 4.26 13.85 -7.96
C ALA A 117 2.80 13.48 -7.74
N SER A 118 2.55 12.52 -6.86
CA SER A 118 1.18 12.17 -6.49
C SER A 118 0.65 13.15 -5.43
N SER A 119 -0.57 13.66 -5.63
CA SER A 119 -1.27 14.42 -4.60
C SER A 119 -1.67 13.58 -3.38
N ASN A 120 -1.81 12.27 -3.56
CA ASN A 120 -2.13 11.33 -2.49
C ASN A 120 -0.85 10.67 -1.96
N ARG A 121 -0.56 10.87 -0.68
CA ARG A 121 0.62 10.27 -0.03
C ARG A 121 0.51 8.76 0.12
N LEU A 122 -0.69 8.22 0.39
CA LEU A 122 -0.95 6.80 0.51
C LEU A 122 -1.83 6.33 -0.65
N ARG A 123 -1.28 5.43 -1.47
CA ARG A 123 -1.95 4.77 -2.59
C ARG A 123 -1.84 3.27 -2.37
N MET A 124 -2.87 2.70 -1.76
CA MET A 124 -2.81 1.39 -1.13
C MET A 124 -3.85 0.45 -1.70
N LEU A 125 -3.46 -0.81 -1.91
CA LEU A 125 -4.40 -1.90 -2.16
C LEU A 125 -4.70 -2.63 -0.85
N ASN A 126 -5.97 -2.88 -0.63
CA ASN A 126 -6.45 -3.64 0.51
C ASN A 126 -6.91 -5.02 0.05
N HIS A 127 -6.07 -6.03 0.26
CA HIS A 127 -6.43 -7.42 0.00
C HIS A 127 -7.33 -7.96 1.11
N TRP A 128 -8.22 -8.88 0.72
CA TRP A 128 -9.15 -9.52 1.65
C TRP A 128 -8.90 -11.02 1.69
N ASP A 129 -7.63 -11.38 1.71
CA ASP A 129 -7.16 -12.76 1.71
C ASP A 129 -7.23 -13.35 3.12
N ASN A 130 -7.75 -14.56 3.21
CA ASN A 130 -7.87 -15.30 4.47
C ASN A 130 -6.70 -16.29 4.60
N MET A 131 -6.35 -16.62 5.84
CA MET A 131 -5.25 -17.53 6.14
C MET A 131 -5.47 -18.96 5.63
N ASP A 132 -6.73 -19.36 5.39
CA ASP A 132 -7.07 -20.66 4.79
C ASP A 132 -6.81 -20.73 3.28
N GLY A 133 -6.49 -19.60 2.65
CA GLY A 133 -6.25 -19.48 1.21
C GLY A 133 -7.44 -18.97 0.41
N SER A 134 -8.61 -18.80 1.01
CA SER A 134 -9.75 -18.19 0.34
C SER A 134 -9.62 -16.66 0.30
N ILE A 135 -10.35 -16.02 -0.61
CA ILE A 135 -10.43 -14.55 -0.68
C ILE A 135 -11.86 -14.15 -0.34
N GLU A 136 -12.00 -13.17 0.56
CA GLU A 136 -13.25 -12.65 1.11
C GLU A 136 -14.09 -13.81 1.70
N ARG A 137 -15.22 -14.16 1.09
CA ARG A 137 -16.10 -15.26 1.50
C ARG A 137 -15.97 -16.49 0.61
N GLY A 138 -14.83 -16.62 -0.09
CA GLY A 138 -14.52 -17.77 -0.94
C GLY A 138 -14.98 -17.64 -2.40
N TYR A 139 -15.55 -16.52 -2.81
CA TYR A 139 -16.05 -16.33 -4.20
C TYR A 139 -15.06 -15.63 -5.14
N SER A 140 -13.92 -15.15 -4.61
CA SER A 140 -12.96 -14.34 -5.38
C SER A 140 -11.68 -15.10 -5.78
N GLY A 141 -11.71 -16.43 -5.74
CA GLY A 141 -10.57 -17.28 -6.09
C GLY A 141 -9.64 -17.58 -4.92
N ASP A 142 -8.42 -18.00 -5.25
CA ASP A 142 -7.43 -18.44 -4.27
C ASP A 142 -6.39 -17.34 -3.97
N SER A 143 -6.06 -17.18 -2.70
CA SER A 143 -5.00 -16.30 -2.23
C SER A 143 -3.63 -16.74 -2.80
N PHE A 144 -2.81 -15.76 -3.14
CA PHE A 144 -1.40 -16.02 -3.40
C PHE A 144 -0.49 -15.60 -2.23
N PHE A 145 -1.09 -15.10 -1.14
CA PHE A 145 -0.39 -14.76 0.10
C PHE A 145 -0.48 -15.88 1.14
N PHE A 146 -1.60 -16.63 1.17
CA PHE A 146 -1.87 -17.59 2.24
C PHE A 146 -2.40 -18.91 1.71
N LYS A 147 -2.12 -19.99 2.44
CA LYS A 147 -2.72 -21.29 2.28
C LYS A 147 -2.57 -22.12 3.56
N ASP A 148 -3.62 -22.79 3.97
CA ASP A 148 -3.61 -23.73 5.11
C ASP A 148 -3.03 -23.12 6.41
N SER A 149 -3.35 -21.84 6.66
CA SER A 149 -2.85 -21.00 7.77
C SER A 149 -1.35 -20.70 7.72
N GLU A 150 -0.71 -20.83 6.57
CA GLU A 150 0.69 -20.49 6.35
C GLU A 150 0.82 -19.36 5.32
N ILE A 151 1.92 -18.60 5.43
CA ILE A 151 2.27 -17.56 4.45
C ILE A 151 3.01 -18.19 3.28
N LEU A 152 2.51 -17.97 2.06
CA LEU A 152 3.13 -18.46 0.83
C LEU A 152 4.26 -17.53 0.38
N ILE A 153 5.46 -18.09 0.13
CA ILE A 153 6.60 -17.32 -0.37
C ILE A 153 6.92 -17.76 -1.80
N ASP A 154 6.12 -17.28 -2.76
CA ASP A 154 6.40 -17.41 -4.20
C ASP A 154 7.16 -16.16 -4.66
N VAL A 155 8.49 -16.15 -4.46
CA VAL A 155 9.35 -14.99 -4.76
C VAL A 155 9.14 -14.46 -6.18
N PRO A 156 9.13 -15.28 -7.25
CA PRO A 156 8.89 -14.77 -8.61
C PRO A 156 7.55 -14.05 -8.76
N ARG A 157 6.48 -14.62 -8.19
CA ARG A 157 5.14 -14.04 -8.27
C ARG A 157 5.02 -12.75 -7.47
N LEU A 158 5.52 -12.74 -6.24
CA LEU A 158 5.52 -11.58 -5.35
C LEU A 158 6.36 -10.43 -5.94
N THR A 159 7.53 -10.75 -6.53
CA THR A 159 8.37 -9.75 -7.22
C THR A 159 7.67 -9.18 -8.44
N ALA A 160 7.04 -10.00 -9.27
CA ALA A 160 6.27 -9.53 -10.42
C ALA A 160 5.10 -8.63 -9.98
N TYR A 161 4.48 -8.96 -8.85
CA TYR A 161 3.41 -8.16 -8.27
C TYR A 161 3.92 -6.81 -7.74
N ALA A 162 5.01 -6.80 -6.96
CA ALA A 162 5.62 -5.58 -6.45
C ALA A 162 6.05 -4.62 -7.59
N ARG A 163 6.68 -5.18 -8.65
CA ARG A 163 7.03 -4.46 -9.88
C ARG A 163 5.80 -3.82 -10.54
N MET A 164 4.70 -4.57 -10.67
CA MET A 164 3.45 -4.08 -11.24
C MET A 164 2.86 -2.93 -10.41
N LEU A 165 2.84 -3.05 -9.08
CA LEU A 165 2.38 -2.00 -8.17
C LEU A 165 3.19 -0.71 -8.32
N ALA A 166 4.52 -0.82 -8.26
CA ALA A 166 5.42 0.32 -8.40
C ALA A 166 5.24 1.03 -9.75
N SER A 167 5.01 0.28 -10.83
CA SER A 167 4.84 0.84 -12.18
C SER A 167 3.65 1.79 -12.32
N VAL A 168 2.68 1.72 -11.41
CA VAL A 168 1.51 2.61 -11.36
C VAL A 168 1.47 3.46 -10.09
N GLY A 169 2.59 3.48 -9.35
CA GLY A 169 2.75 4.33 -8.17
C GLY A 169 1.97 3.88 -6.93
N ILE A 170 1.57 2.61 -6.83
CA ILE A 170 1.03 2.03 -5.60
C ILE A 170 2.19 1.86 -4.61
N ASN A 171 2.04 2.44 -3.41
CA ASN A 171 3.10 2.48 -2.39
C ASN A 171 2.75 1.75 -1.09
N GLY A 172 1.62 1.03 -1.06
CA GLY A 172 1.22 0.24 0.10
C GLY A 172 0.29 -0.91 -0.25
N ILE A 173 0.36 -1.99 0.53
CA ILE A 173 -0.58 -3.11 0.46
C ILE A 173 -0.90 -3.62 1.86
N THR A 174 -2.15 -3.99 2.12
CA THR A 174 -2.49 -4.96 3.17
C THR A 174 -2.68 -6.33 2.52
N ILE A 175 -2.17 -7.37 3.18
CA ILE A 175 -2.18 -8.71 2.61
C ILE A 175 -3.31 -9.59 3.14
N ASN A 176 -3.89 -9.27 4.30
CA ASN A 176 -4.90 -10.10 4.94
C ASN A 176 -6.24 -9.38 5.08
N ASN A 177 -7.29 -10.20 5.17
CA ASN A 177 -8.67 -9.75 5.33
C ASN A 177 -8.84 -8.81 6.54
N VAL A 178 -9.63 -7.77 6.37
CA VAL A 178 -9.97 -6.80 7.42
C VAL A 178 -10.79 -7.42 8.57
N ASN A 179 -11.44 -8.56 8.34
CA ASN A 179 -12.16 -9.34 9.34
C ASN A 179 -11.19 -10.30 10.04
N VAL A 180 -10.23 -9.76 10.76
CA VAL A 180 -9.16 -10.52 11.40
C VAL A 180 -9.70 -11.45 12.47
N LYS A 181 -9.42 -12.75 12.32
CA LYS A 181 -9.79 -13.82 13.24
C LYS A 181 -8.85 -15.01 13.12
N ASP A 182 -8.93 -15.91 14.08
CA ASP A 182 -8.19 -17.18 14.06
C ASP A 182 -6.69 -16.99 13.79
N ALA A 183 -6.11 -17.72 12.84
CA ALA A 183 -4.70 -17.64 12.51
C ALA A 183 -4.23 -16.22 12.11
N ALA A 184 -5.11 -15.39 11.53
CA ALA A 184 -4.75 -14.03 11.14
C ALA A 184 -4.45 -13.11 12.33
N SER A 185 -5.01 -13.37 13.51
CA SER A 185 -4.69 -12.62 14.75
C SER A 185 -3.22 -12.78 15.14
N TRP A 186 -2.58 -13.89 14.76
CA TRP A 186 -1.19 -14.19 15.09
C TRP A 186 -0.17 -13.57 14.13
N LEU A 187 -0.59 -12.85 13.07
CA LEU A 187 0.31 -12.17 12.14
C LEU A 187 1.21 -11.12 12.82
N ILE A 188 0.81 -10.61 13.99
CA ILE A 188 1.57 -9.68 14.81
C ILE A 188 2.38 -10.38 15.92
N THR A 189 2.74 -11.64 15.72
CA THR A 189 3.53 -12.43 16.67
C THR A 189 4.73 -13.09 15.99
N ASP A 190 5.64 -13.61 16.79
CA ASP A 190 6.86 -14.31 16.35
C ASP A 190 6.59 -15.50 15.40
N ARG A 191 5.39 -16.07 15.46
CA ARG A 191 4.98 -17.17 14.57
C ARG A 191 5.17 -16.85 13.09
N TYR A 192 4.90 -15.60 12.67
CA TYR A 192 4.91 -15.23 11.26
C TYR A 192 5.98 -14.20 10.88
N PHE A 193 6.73 -13.64 11.84
CA PHE A 193 7.71 -12.59 11.55
C PHE A 193 8.73 -13.00 10.50
N GLY A 194 9.24 -14.24 10.55
CA GLY A 194 10.21 -14.73 9.56
C GLY A 194 9.68 -14.69 8.12
N ALA A 195 8.43 -15.13 7.91
CA ALA A 195 7.80 -15.08 6.59
C ALA A 195 7.48 -13.65 6.14
N LEU A 196 7.04 -12.78 7.06
CA LEU A 196 6.77 -11.37 6.77
C LEU A 196 8.05 -10.58 6.44
N GLN A 197 9.19 -10.95 7.04
CA GLN A 197 10.51 -10.39 6.67
C GLN A 197 10.85 -10.68 5.20
N GLU A 198 10.55 -11.88 4.70
CA GLU A 198 10.76 -12.20 3.28
C GLU A 198 9.87 -11.32 2.37
N TYR A 199 8.64 -11.01 2.79
CA TYR A 199 7.79 -10.05 2.07
C TYR A 199 8.40 -8.64 2.06
N LEU A 200 8.89 -8.14 3.18
CA LEU A 200 9.54 -6.84 3.26
C LEU A 200 10.74 -6.76 2.30
N LYS A 201 11.59 -7.80 2.24
CA LYS A 201 12.72 -7.87 1.29
C LYS A 201 12.28 -7.78 -0.18
N ILE A 202 11.07 -8.26 -0.50
CA ILE A 202 10.55 -8.23 -1.87
C ILE A 202 9.90 -6.88 -2.19
N PHE A 203 9.07 -6.35 -1.31
CA PHE A 203 8.25 -5.17 -1.58
C PHE A 203 8.99 -3.85 -1.36
N THR A 204 9.83 -3.76 -0.33
CA THR A 204 10.54 -2.52 0.01
C THR A 204 11.40 -1.96 -1.13
N PRO A 205 12.15 -2.79 -1.90
CA PRO A 205 12.95 -2.28 -3.02
C PRO A 205 12.13 -1.67 -4.17
N TYR A 206 10.82 -1.90 -4.17
CA TYR A 206 9.88 -1.29 -5.11
C TYR A 206 9.11 -0.09 -4.51
N GLY A 207 9.48 0.36 -3.31
CA GLY A 207 8.80 1.45 -2.61
C GLY A 207 7.41 1.08 -2.09
N VAL A 208 7.08 -0.21 -2.03
CA VAL A 208 5.77 -0.70 -1.55
C VAL A 208 5.87 -1.11 -0.10
N LYS A 209 5.15 -0.41 0.78
CA LYS A 209 5.08 -0.73 2.21
C LYS A 209 4.05 -1.82 2.48
N LEU A 210 4.42 -2.74 3.35
CA LEU A 210 3.51 -3.77 3.86
C LEU A 210 2.70 -3.21 5.04
N TYR A 211 1.40 -3.46 5.04
CA TYR A 211 0.48 -3.22 6.14
C TYR A 211 -0.19 -4.52 6.54
N LEU A 212 -0.57 -4.65 7.81
CA LEU A 212 -1.32 -5.79 8.33
C LEU A 212 -2.68 -5.33 8.84
N SER A 213 -3.74 -6.03 8.45
CA SER A 213 -5.02 -5.89 9.16
C SER A 213 -4.89 -6.54 10.53
N ILE A 214 -5.36 -5.87 11.58
CA ILE A 214 -5.28 -6.35 12.96
C ILE A 214 -6.65 -6.45 13.61
N ASN A 215 -6.77 -7.35 14.60
CA ASN A 215 -7.92 -7.40 15.47
C ASN A 215 -7.78 -6.32 16.58
N PHE A 216 -8.73 -5.39 16.65
CA PHE A 216 -8.75 -4.36 17.70
C PHE A 216 -8.74 -4.97 19.12
N ALA A 217 -9.37 -6.13 19.27
CA ALA A 217 -9.42 -6.87 20.54
C ALA A 217 -8.22 -7.83 20.74
N ALA A 218 -7.11 -7.67 20.02
CA ALA A 218 -5.92 -8.49 20.21
C ALA A 218 -5.37 -8.51 21.66
N PRO A 219 -5.49 -7.45 22.48
CA PRO A 219 -5.14 -7.53 23.92
C PRO A 219 -5.89 -8.62 24.67
N MET A 220 -7.15 -8.86 24.32
CA MET A 220 -7.94 -9.94 24.92
C MET A 220 -7.53 -11.31 24.35
N GLU A 221 -7.39 -11.42 23.03
CA GLU A 221 -7.15 -12.69 22.33
C GLU A 221 -5.71 -13.18 22.51
N LEU A 222 -4.73 -12.29 22.44
CA LEU A 222 -3.30 -12.62 22.52
C LEU A 222 -2.69 -12.27 23.87
N GLY A 223 -3.21 -11.25 24.54
CA GLY A 223 -2.69 -10.76 25.81
C GLY A 223 -3.39 -11.33 27.05
N GLY A 224 -4.49 -12.06 26.86
CA GLY A 224 -5.28 -12.62 27.98
C GLY A 224 -5.94 -11.56 28.86
N MET A 225 -6.14 -10.35 28.35
CA MET A 225 -6.79 -9.25 29.08
C MET A 225 -8.32 -9.42 29.04
N ASP A 226 -9.00 -8.89 30.05
CA ASP A 226 -10.48 -8.93 30.14
C ASP A 226 -11.15 -7.85 29.28
N SER A 227 -10.39 -6.87 28.78
CA SER A 227 -10.91 -5.70 28.08
C SER A 227 -9.98 -5.28 26.93
N ALA A 228 -10.56 -4.61 25.93
CA ALA A 228 -9.87 -3.86 24.90
C ALA A 228 -10.33 -2.39 24.86
N ASP A 229 -10.78 -1.84 26.02
CA ASP A 229 -11.18 -0.42 26.11
C ASP A 229 -9.99 0.49 25.73
N PRO A 230 -10.10 1.31 24.69
CA PRO A 230 -8.99 2.17 24.24
C PRO A 230 -8.59 3.25 25.27
N CYS A 231 -9.44 3.51 26.26
CA CYS A 231 -9.15 4.44 27.36
C CYS A 231 -8.54 3.74 28.60
N ASP A 232 -8.37 2.42 28.56
CA ASP A 232 -7.67 1.69 29.62
C ASP A 232 -6.15 1.81 29.42
N PRO A 233 -5.40 2.38 30.39
CA PRO A 233 -3.96 2.50 30.29
C PRO A 233 -3.22 1.16 30.11
N ALA A 234 -3.77 0.06 30.64
CA ALA A 234 -3.19 -1.27 30.48
C ALA A 234 -3.32 -1.77 29.04
N VAL A 235 -4.45 -1.52 28.38
CA VAL A 235 -4.67 -1.81 26.95
C VAL A 235 -3.75 -0.97 26.08
N ALA A 236 -3.67 0.33 26.36
CA ALA A 236 -2.77 1.23 25.63
C ALA A 236 -1.29 0.79 25.76
N LYS A 237 -0.88 0.41 26.97
CA LYS A 237 0.47 -0.13 27.20
C LYS A 237 0.71 -1.43 26.44
N TRP A 238 -0.24 -2.36 26.44
CA TRP A 238 -0.12 -3.61 25.70
C TRP A 238 0.12 -3.36 24.20
N TRP A 239 -0.63 -2.44 23.61
CA TRP A 239 -0.45 -2.06 22.22
C TRP A 239 0.89 -1.37 21.93
N ALA A 240 1.37 -0.51 22.86
CA ALA A 240 2.68 0.12 22.74
C ALA A 240 3.82 -0.92 22.77
N ASP A 241 3.76 -1.87 23.71
CA ASP A 241 4.73 -2.95 23.83
C ASP A 241 4.67 -3.86 22.57
N LYS A 242 3.48 -4.19 22.09
CA LYS A 242 3.27 -5.01 20.89
C LYS A 242 3.77 -4.29 19.63
N ALA A 243 3.55 -2.99 19.49
CA ALA A 243 4.08 -2.21 18.38
C ALA A 243 5.62 -2.25 18.38
N GLN A 244 6.27 -2.04 19.52
CA GLN A 244 7.72 -2.15 19.61
C GLN A 244 8.22 -3.54 19.20
N GLU A 245 7.59 -4.62 19.66
CA GLU A 245 7.93 -5.99 19.27
C GLU A 245 7.80 -6.19 17.75
N VAL A 246 6.68 -5.76 17.17
CA VAL A 246 6.41 -5.91 15.72
C VAL A 246 7.44 -5.16 14.90
N TRP A 247 7.70 -3.87 15.18
CA TRP A 247 8.65 -3.08 14.39
C TRP A 247 10.12 -3.46 14.62
N ALA A 248 10.47 -4.00 15.79
CA ALA A 248 11.79 -4.57 16.02
C ALA A 248 12.06 -5.79 15.12
N ASN A 249 11.03 -6.58 14.81
CA ASN A 249 11.13 -7.75 13.94
C ASN A 249 10.81 -7.46 12.48
N LEU A 250 9.98 -6.45 12.20
CA LEU A 250 9.55 -6.07 10.84
C LEU A 250 9.91 -4.61 10.56
N PRO A 251 11.21 -4.27 10.47
CA PRO A 251 11.64 -2.91 10.19
C PRO A 251 11.13 -2.48 8.79
N GLY A 252 10.50 -1.32 8.72
CA GLY A 252 9.90 -0.81 7.48
C GLY A 252 8.44 -1.23 7.24
N LEU A 253 7.81 -1.97 8.17
CA LEU A 253 6.36 -2.17 8.15
C LEU A 253 5.65 -0.81 8.11
N GLY A 254 4.69 -0.63 7.19
CA GLY A 254 3.97 0.65 7.01
C GLY A 254 3.02 0.97 8.15
N GLY A 255 2.33 -0.05 8.67
CA GLY A 255 1.35 0.17 9.72
C GLY A 255 0.29 -0.91 9.82
N PHE A 256 -0.81 -0.54 10.48
CA PHE A 256 -1.95 -1.43 10.67
C PHE A 256 -3.22 -0.87 10.00
N LEU A 257 -4.03 -1.78 9.46
CA LEU A 257 -5.38 -1.49 9.01
C LEU A 257 -6.37 -2.09 10.03
N VAL A 258 -7.37 -1.29 10.41
CA VAL A 258 -8.30 -1.65 11.48
C VAL A 258 -9.75 -1.52 11.03
N LYS A 259 -10.52 -2.57 11.22
CA LYS A 259 -11.98 -2.59 11.16
C LYS A 259 -12.52 -2.98 12.51
N ALA A 260 -12.91 -2.00 13.32
CA ALA A 260 -13.43 -2.21 14.67
C ALA A 260 -14.96 -2.34 14.68
N ASP A 261 -15.53 -2.81 15.78
CA ASP A 261 -16.98 -2.96 16.01
C ASP A 261 -17.72 -3.75 14.92
N SER A 262 -17.11 -4.81 14.40
CA SER A 262 -17.62 -5.56 13.26
C SER A 262 -17.50 -7.07 13.46
N GLU A 263 -18.39 -7.81 12.82
CA GLU A 263 -18.39 -9.29 12.79
C GLU A 263 -18.35 -9.93 14.19
N GLY A 264 -19.02 -9.31 15.17
CA GLY A 264 -19.06 -9.78 16.56
C GLY A 264 -17.77 -9.52 17.34
N ARG A 265 -16.82 -8.75 16.80
CA ARG A 265 -15.59 -8.36 17.48
C ARG A 265 -15.78 -7.05 18.24
N PRO A 266 -15.22 -6.93 19.45
CA PRO A 266 -15.24 -5.67 20.19
C PRO A 266 -14.53 -4.56 19.44
N GLY A 267 -15.01 -3.34 19.66
CA GLY A 267 -14.42 -2.11 19.19
C GLY A 267 -14.71 -0.98 20.17
N PRO A 268 -14.41 0.28 19.86
CA PRO A 268 -14.65 1.40 20.77
C PRO A 268 -16.08 1.49 21.29
N PHE A 269 -17.10 1.23 20.47
CA PHE A 269 -18.50 1.28 20.88
C PHE A 269 -18.88 0.26 21.94
N THR A 270 -18.20 -0.89 21.99
CA THR A 270 -18.40 -1.90 23.04
C THR A 270 -18.16 -1.33 24.43
N TYR A 271 -17.29 -0.34 24.54
CA TYR A 271 -16.85 0.32 25.78
C TYR A 271 -17.43 1.72 25.96
N GLY A 272 -18.41 2.12 25.13
CA GLY A 272 -18.99 3.47 25.17
C GLY A 272 -18.02 4.56 24.71
N ARG A 273 -17.01 4.19 23.90
CA ARG A 273 -16.02 5.10 23.31
C ARG A 273 -16.36 5.41 21.86
N ASN A 274 -15.81 6.48 21.33
CA ASN A 274 -15.95 6.82 19.90
C ASN A 274 -14.82 6.21 19.05
N GLN A 275 -14.93 6.33 17.72
CA GLN A 275 -13.97 5.76 16.78
C GLN A 275 -12.58 6.43 16.85
N ALA A 276 -12.54 7.73 17.21
CA ALA A 276 -11.27 8.43 17.37
C ALA A 276 -10.51 7.97 18.62
N ASP A 277 -11.21 7.62 19.71
CA ASP A 277 -10.56 7.06 20.91
C ASP A 277 -9.78 5.80 20.56
N GLY A 278 -10.41 4.90 19.78
CA GLY A 278 -9.76 3.64 19.35
C GLY A 278 -8.62 3.88 18.36
N ALA A 279 -8.83 4.72 17.36
CA ALA A 279 -7.83 5.02 16.33
C ALA A 279 -6.60 5.71 16.95
N ASN A 280 -6.83 6.69 17.83
CA ASN A 280 -5.76 7.46 18.44
C ASN A 280 -4.93 6.63 19.42
N MET A 281 -5.55 5.75 20.21
CA MET A 281 -4.81 4.82 21.06
C MET A 281 -3.81 3.97 20.25
N LEU A 282 -4.24 3.42 19.14
CA LEU A 282 -3.36 2.65 18.25
C LEU A 282 -2.33 3.55 17.56
N ALA A 283 -2.72 4.73 17.12
CA ALA A 283 -1.83 5.70 16.49
C ALA A 283 -0.70 6.14 17.43
N ASP A 284 -1.04 6.43 18.69
CA ASP A 284 -0.06 6.75 19.73
C ASP A 284 0.88 5.56 20.01
N ALA A 285 0.38 4.32 19.97
CA ALA A 285 1.18 3.11 20.15
C ALA A 285 2.22 2.89 19.03
N VAL A 286 1.87 3.16 17.75
CA VAL A 286 2.75 2.92 16.61
C VAL A 286 3.60 4.13 16.22
N ALA A 287 3.26 5.34 16.68
CA ALA A 287 3.98 6.58 16.33
C ALA A 287 5.48 6.53 16.64
N PRO A 288 5.95 6.01 17.80
CA PRO A 288 7.38 5.91 18.11
C PRO A 288 8.16 5.03 17.13
N CYS A 289 7.46 4.11 16.42
CA CYS A 289 8.02 3.21 15.43
C CYS A 289 7.90 3.75 14.00
N GLY A 290 7.35 4.94 13.80
CA GLY A 290 7.03 5.49 12.47
C GLY A 290 5.86 4.80 11.78
N GLY A 291 5.03 4.09 12.53
CA GLY A 291 3.87 3.36 12.02
C GLY A 291 2.69 4.26 11.73
N HIS A 292 1.81 3.77 10.86
CA HIS A 292 0.60 4.46 10.42
C HIS A 292 -0.64 3.60 10.67
N ILE A 293 -1.76 4.21 11.01
CA ILE A 293 -3.04 3.53 11.19
C ILE A 293 -3.97 3.89 10.04
N VAL A 294 -4.46 2.87 9.35
CA VAL A 294 -5.55 2.99 8.39
C VAL A 294 -6.83 2.55 9.11
N TRP A 295 -7.66 3.51 9.48
CA TRP A 295 -8.89 3.25 10.22
C TRP A 295 -10.09 3.23 9.29
N ARG A 296 -10.82 2.11 9.28
CA ARG A 296 -11.92 1.93 8.36
C ARG A 296 -13.19 2.62 8.85
N CYS A 297 -13.70 3.58 8.10
CA CYS A 297 -14.98 4.24 8.32
C CYS A 297 -16.13 3.33 7.89
N PHE A 298 -16.43 2.35 8.72
CA PHE A 298 -17.48 1.40 8.46
C PHE A 298 -18.18 1.04 9.76
N VAL A 299 -19.50 1.15 9.79
CA VAL A 299 -20.29 0.96 11.01
C VAL A 299 -21.25 -0.20 10.82
N TYR A 300 -20.96 -1.33 11.46
CA TYR A 300 -21.88 -2.47 11.53
C TYR A 300 -22.84 -2.36 12.69
N ASN A 301 -22.35 -2.00 13.86
CA ASN A 301 -23.14 -1.83 15.06
C ASN A 301 -23.58 -0.37 15.18
N CYS A 302 -24.33 0.10 14.18
CA CYS A 302 -24.96 1.39 14.32
C CYS A 302 -26.00 1.31 15.44
N GLN A 303 -25.90 2.21 16.39
CA GLN A 303 -26.87 2.33 17.50
C GLN A 303 -28.20 2.97 17.03
N GLN A 304 -28.38 3.13 15.75
CA GLN A 304 -29.56 3.71 15.15
C GLN A 304 -30.71 2.70 15.18
N ASP A 305 -31.92 3.19 15.47
CA ASP A 305 -33.12 2.34 15.46
C ASP A 305 -33.33 1.77 14.06
N TRP A 306 -33.26 0.46 13.90
CA TRP A 306 -33.49 -0.26 12.66
C TRP A 306 -34.86 0.00 12.03
N ARG A 307 -35.83 0.47 12.81
CA ARG A 307 -37.17 0.88 12.36
C ARG A 307 -37.14 2.22 11.61
N ASN A 308 -36.08 2.99 11.77
CA ASN A 308 -35.90 4.23 11.03
C ASN A 308 -35.35 3.92 9.62
N THR A 309 -36.27 3.63 8.70
CA THR A 309 -35.95 3.30 7.30
C THR A 309 -35.33 4.44 6.47
N LYS A 310 -35.19 5.64 7.07
CA LYS A 310 -34.52 6.78 6.44
C LYS A 310 -33.01 6.81 6.68
N ILE A 311 -32.51 5.90 7.49
CA ILE A 311 -31.11 5.80 7.85
C ILE A 311 -30.56 4.45 7.39
N ASP A 312 -29.66 4.50 6.42
CA ASP A 312 -28.87 3.37 5.97
C ASP A 312 -27.46 3.38 6.59
N ARG A 313 -26.59 2.44 6.19
CA ARG A 313 -25.21 2.34 6.69
C ARG A 313 -24.35 3.53 6.27
N ALA A 314 -24.58 4.12 5.09
CA ALA A 314 -23.84 5.28 4.63
C ALA A 314 -24.18 6.49 5.50
N ARG A 315 -25.46 6.69 5.81
CA ARG A 315 -25.90 7.73 6.73
C ARG A 315 -25.35 7.51 8.14
N ALA A 316 -25.37 6.27 8.64
CA ALA A 316 -24.78 5.94 9.93
C ALA A 316 -23.29 6.28 9.97
N GLY A 317 -22.54 5.90 8.94
CA GLY A 317 -21.12 6.26 8.83
C GLY A 317 -20.90 7.77 8.87
N TYR A 318 -21.71 8.54 8.12
CA TYR A 318 -21.64 9.99 8.14
C TYR A 318 -21.90 10.56 9.55
N ASP A 319 -23.01 10.15 10.18
CA ASP A 319 -23.41 10.67 11.50
C ASP A 319 -22.39 10.33 12.60
N TYR A 320 -21.65 9.23 12.47
CA TYR A 320 -20.61 8.85 13.45
C TYR A 320 -19.24 9.47 13.20
N PHE A 321 -18.84 9.67 11.94
CA PHE A 321 -17.49 10.14 11.65
C PHE A 321 -17.38 11.64 11.45
N MET A 322 -18.40 12.32 10.89
CA MET A 322 -18.36 13.76 10.70
C MET A 322 -18.12 14.57 11.98
N PRO A 323 -18.73 14.23 13.14
CA PRO A 323 -18.46 14.93 14.40
C PRO A 323 -17.04 14.75 14.93
N LEU A 324 -16.28 13.79 14.38
CA LEU A 324 -14.91 13.46 14.81
C LEU A 324 -13.85 14.13 13.92
N ASP A 325 -14.24 14.92 12.93
CA ASP A 325 -13.29 15.64 12.07
C ASP A 325 -12.33 16.50 12.91
N GLY A 326 -11.03 16.39 12.63
CA GLY A 326 -9.98 17.09 13.37
C GLY A 326 -9.63 16.50 14.73
N THR A 327 -10.20 15.34 15.10
CA THR A 327 -9.88 14.68 16.39
C THR A 327 -8.90 13.51 16.26
N PHE A 328 -8.61 13.06 15.05
CA PHE A 328 -7.67 11.98 14.78
C PHE A 328 -6.23 12.47 14.79
N ARG A 329 -5.28 11.58 15.12
CA ARG A 329 -3.84 11.86 15.06
C ARG A 329 -3.37 11.97 13.61
N ASP A 330 -2.27 12.70 13.36
CA ASP A 330 -1.69 12.91 12.03
C ASP A 330 -1.25 11.61 11.32
N ASN A 331 -0.95 10.56 12.09
CA ASN A 331 -0.61 9.23 11.57
C ASN A 331 -1.82 8.29 11.45
N VAL A 332 -3.04 8.85 11.37
CA VAL A 332 -4.27 8.13 11.04
C VAL A 332 -4.75 8.53 9.67
N THR A 333 -5.06 7.56 8.82
CA THR A 333 -5.82 7.76 7.58
C THR A 333 -7.18 7.08 7.71
N LEU A 334 -8.24 7.82 7.43
CA LEU A 334 -9.59 7.27 7.40
C LEU A 334 -9.87 6.60 6.06
N GLN A 335 -10.12 5.29 6.07
CA GLN A 335 -10.54 4.54 4.89
C GLN A 335 -12.06 4.55 4.79
N ILE A 336 -12.60 5.43 3.96
CA ILE A 336 -14.04 5.55 3.74
C ILE A 336 -14.48 4.49 2.75
N LYS A 337 -15.46 3.65 3.16
CA LYS A 337 -16.11 2.74 2.23
C LYS A 337 -17.05 3.54 1.31
N ASN A 338 -16.81 3.47 0.01
CA ASN A 338 -17.72 4.07 -0.96
C ASN A 338 -18.93 3.17 -1.15
N GLY A 339 -20.12 3.73 -0.93
CA GLY A 339 -21.39 3.03 -1.00
C GLY A 339 -21.74 2.18 0.25
N PRO A 340 -23.04 1.94 0.51
CA PRO A 340 -23.50 1.15 1.65
C PRO A 340 -23.29 -0.36 1.46
N MET A 341 -23.21 -0.85 0.22
CA MET A 341 -23.15 -2.28 -0.13
C MET A 341 -21.96 -2.60 -1.05
N ASP A 342 -20.80 -2.88 -0.49
CA ASP A 342 -19.65 -3.51 -1.14
C ASP A 342 -19.22 -2.94 -2.51
N PHE A 343 -19.09 -1.59 -2.60
CA PHE A 343 -18.52 -0.88 -3.76
C PHE A 343 -19.29 -1.06 -5.08
N GLN A 344 -20.61 -1.13 -5.04
CA GLN A 344 -21.40 -1.22 -6.26
C GLN A 344 -21.36 0.07 -7.07
N VAL A 345 -21.18 -0.06 -8.38
CA VAL A 345 -20.99 1.07 -9.32
C VAL A 345 -22.18 2.05 -9.34
N ARG A 346 -23.37 1.60 -8.97
CA ARG A 346 -24.59 2.41 -9.00
C ARG A 346 -24.90 3.13 -7.69
N GLU A 347 -24.08 2.93 -6.68
CA GLU A 347 -24.28 3.62 -5.41
C GLU A 347 -23.73 5.05 -5.47
N PRO A 348 -24.40 6.01 -4.81
CA PRO A 348 -23.87 7.37 -4.72
C PRO A 348 -22.57 7.38 -3.94
N VAL A 349 -21.71 8.35 -4.26
CA VAL A 349 -20.47 8.58 -3.51
C VAL A 349 -20.81 8.87 -2.06
N SER A 350 -20.09 8.25 -1.13
CA SER A 350 -20.25 8.53 0.31
C SER A 350 -20.05 10.01 0.61
N PRO A 351 -20.97 10.68 1.33
CA PRO A 351 -20.83 12.08 1.68
C PRO A 351 -19.67 12.37 2.64
N LEU A 352 -19.05 11.34 3.23
CA LEU A 352 -17.80 11.48 3.99
C LEU A 352 -16.62 11.84 3.09
N ILE A 353 -16.64 11.41 1.81
CA ILE A 353 -15.55 11.72 0.88
C ILE A 353 -15.58 13.20 0.56
N GLY A 354 -14.54 13.91 0.98
CA GLY A 354 -14.45 15.38 0.87
C GLY A 354 -15.25 16.15 1.94
N GLY A 355 -15.97 15.44 2.84
CA GLY A 355 -16.67 16.06 3.97
C GLY A 355 -15.76 16.33 5.16
N LEU A 356 -14.80 15.44 5.43
CA LEU A 356 -13.80 15.62 6.47
C LEU A 356 -12.72 16.60 5.98
N GLN A 357 -12.49 17.67 6.74
CA GLN A 357 -11.63 18.78 6.31
C GLN A 357 -10.31 18.86 7.08
N HIS A 358 -10.25 18.21 8.24
CA HIS A 358 -9.15 18.33 9.19
C HIS A 358 -8.58 16.96 9.60
N THR A 359 -8.95 15.90 8.85
CA THR A 359 -8.47 14.53 9.11
C THR A 359 -7.95 13.89 7.84
#